data_87ce9d7abbbc34c95f5dc86f56904f73
#
_entry.id   87ce9d7abbbc34c95f5dc86f56904f73
#
_cell.length_a   1.000
_cell.length_b   1.000
_cell.length_c   1.000
_cell.angle_alpha   90.00
_cell.angle_beta   90.00
_cell.angle_gamma   90.00
#
_symmetry.space_group_name_H-M   'P 1'
#
loop_
_entity.id
_entity.type
_entity.pdbx_description
1 polymer ?
#
loop_
_entity_poly.entity_id
_entity_poly.type
_entity_poly.pdbx_seq_one_letter_code
_entity_poly.pdbx_strand_id
1 'polypeptide(L)'
;MIPFTKAHACGNDFLIVTEEAAEGHDWATLTERLCDRNTGIGADGFEFFTWINETGFGPKSGRIRLHNADGSIAEISGNGTRCVAAWMAEEEGAQPGDELSITTDAGVRISTIREIRDTESSGVTYMITTDMDVPELEKRTVELNDGTKIDGIFVSMGNPHFVIVLGSQQGSLDRDMPLDASERALALLDFSIGDRSWQEVGEEICFHPDFPDQTNVEFVHVLGASSEAVHQLAIRIFERGVGPTTSSGTGTSAVSAAMIGVYGAQNELEVIAPGGAQNVQWQGPGEKLYLTGPASLIARGEAW
;
A
#
# COMPACT_ATOMS: atom_id res chain seq x y z
N MET A 1 22.06 -21.60 -2.51
CA MET A 1 21.54 -20.68 -1.47
C MET A 1 21.12 -19.41 -2.16
N ILE A 2 20.02 -18.84 -1.76
CA ILE A 2 19.42 -17.66 -2.39
C ILE A 2 19.55 -16.50 -1.39
N PRO A 3 20.40 -15.50 -1.65
CA PRO A 3 20.49 -14.33 -0.80
C PRO A 3 19.19 -13.51 -0.90
N PHE A 4 18.74 -13.00 0.24
CA PHE A 4 17.54 -12.19 0.33
C PHE A 4 17.73 -11.01 1.29
N THR A 5 16.94 -9.96 1.08
CA THR A 5 16.68 -8.92 2.08
C THR A 5 15.20 -8.96 2.44
N LYS A 6 14.89 -8.92 3.73
CA LYS A 6 13.52 -8.77 4.23
C LYS A 6 13.30 -7.31 4.63
N ALA A 7 12.22 -6.73 4.13
CA ALA A 7 11.82 -5.36 4.41
C ALA A 7 10.32 -5.26 4.69
N HIS A 8 9.86 -4.20 5.32
CA HIS A 8 8.44 -3.90 5.44
C HIS A 8 8.15 -2.40 5.27
N ALA A 9 6.93 -2.10 4.83
CA ALA A 9 6.34 -0.78 4.86
C ALA A 9 4.99 -0.85 5.58
N CYS A 10 4.88 -0.18 6.72
CA CYS A 10 3.68 -0.22 7.56
C CYS A 10 3.19 -1.64 7.89
N GLY A 11 4.09 -2.54 8.25
CA GLY A 11 3.77 -3.92 8.63
C GLY A 11 3.53 -4.90 7.47
N ASN A 12 3.37 -4.41 6.24
CA ASN A 12 3.29 -5.25 5.03
C ASN A 12 4.71 -5.57 4.56
N ASP A 13 5.10 -6.86 4.63
CA ASP A 13 6.49 -7.29 4.51
C ASP A 13 6.79 -8.05 3.22
N PHE A 14 8.01 -7.85 2.72
CA PHE A 14 8.46 -8.39 1.44
C PHE A 14 9.84 -9.02 1.54
N LEU A 15 10.05 -10.07 0.74
CA LEU A 15 11.37 -10.60 0.44
C LEU A 15 11.86 -10.00 -0.89
N ILE A 16 13.04 -9.42 -0.88
CA ILE A 16 13.68 -8.84 -2.06
C ILE A 16 14.85 -9.75 -2.44
N VAL A 17 14.82 -10.26 -3.67
CA VAL A 17 15.83 -11.17 -4.22
C VAL A 17 16.16 -10.72 -5.64
N THR A 18 17.44 -10.73 -6.02
CA THR A 18 17.80 -10.42 -7.41
C THR A 18 17.37 -11.55 -8.35
N GLU A 19 16.93 -11.20 -9.57
CA GLU A 19 16.58 -12.19 -10.60
C GLU A 19 17.74 -13.17 -10.88
N GLU A 20 19.00 -12.68 -10.83
CA GLU A 20 20.21 -13.49 -10.97
C GLU A 20 20.29 -14.58 -9.88
N ALA A 21 20.01 -14.22 -8.63
CA ALA A 21 20.03 -15.15 -7.50
C ALA A 21 18.89 -16.19 -7.57
N ALA A 22 17.80 -15.87 -8.25
CA ALA A 22 16.65 -16.75 -8.47
C ALA A 22 16.73 -17.52 -9.79
N GLU A 23 17.85 -17.42 -10.54
CA GLU A 23 18.01 -18.11 -11.81
C GLU A 23 17.86 -19.64 -11.68
N GLY A 24 17.12 -20.26 -12.59
CA GLY A 24 16.85 -21.70 -12.59
C GLY A 24 15.74 -22.17 -11.64
N HIS A 25 15.14 -21.28 -10.86
CA HIS A 25 13.97 -21.57 -10.04
C HIS A 25 12.66 -21.17 -10.74
N ASP A 26 11.60 -21.94 -10.51
CA ASP A 26 10.24 -21.48 -10.79
C ASP A 26 9.86 -20.44 -9.74
N TRP A 27 9.59 -19.21 -10.18
CA TRP A 27 9.42 -18.06 -9.28
C TRP A 27 8.14 -18.15 -8.43
N ALA A 28 7.05 -18.69 -8.99
CA ALA A 28 5.82 -18.88 -8.24
C ALA A 28 6.03 -19.87 -7.09
N THR A 29 6.58 -21.05 -7.39
CA THR A 29 6.90 -22.08 -6.39
C THR A 29 7.93 -21.59 -5.37
N LEU A 30 8.92 -20.80 -5.80
CA LEU A 30 9.92 -20.21 -4.90
C LEU A 30 9.26 -19.24 -3.93
N THR A 31 8.36 -18.39 -4.44
CA THR A 31 7.61 -17.43 -3.64
C THR A 31 6.75 -18.13 -2.60
N GLU A 32 5.88 -19.07 -3.02
CA GLU A 32 5.03 -19.84 -2.09
C GLU A 32 5.84 -20.47 -0.95
N ARG A 33 6.97 -21.09 -1.29
CA ARG A 33 7.85 -21.74 -0.31
C ARG A 33 8.48 -20.77 0.67
N LEU A 34 9.04 -19.64 0.19
CA LEU A 34 9.78 -18.71 1.03
C LEU A 34 8.88 -17.74 1.77
N CYS A 35 7.69 -17.42 1.23
CA CYS A 35 6.72 -16.56 1.90
C CYS A 35 5.90 -17.29 2.98
N ASP A 36 5.91 -18.63 3.03
CA ASP A 36 5.24 -19.36 4.11
C ASP A 36 5.83 -18.97 5.47
N ARG A 37 4.96 -18.53 6.40
CA ARG A 37 5.39 -17.98 7.71
C ARG A 37 5.81 -19.05 8.72
N ASN A 38 5.52 -20.32 8.45
CA ASN A 38 5.83 -21.44 9.36
C ASN A 38 6.99 -22.30 8.87
N THR A 39 7.10 -22.46 7.55
CA THR A 39 8.07 -23.38 6.92
C THR A 39 9.09 -22.66 6.04
N GLY A 40 8.85 -21.38 5.71
CA GLY A 40 9.74 -20.49 4.98
C GLY A 40 10.33 -19.38 5.86
N ILE A 41 10.61 -18.26 5.25
CA ILE A 41 11.07 -17.02 5.92
C ILE A 41 9.85 -16.21 6.39
N GLY A 42 8.74 -16.32 5.65
CA GLY A 42 7.50 -15.59 5.87
C GLY A 42 7.53 -14.18 5.27
N ALA A 43 6.57 -13.86 4.42
CA ALA A 43 6.32 -12.51 3.90
C ALA A 43 4.93 -12.44 3.26
N ASP A 44 4.42 -11.23 3.04
CA ASP A 44 3.19 -10.97 2.30
C ASP A 44 3.41 -10.99 0.78
N GLY A 45 4.67 -10.76 0.34
CA GLY A 45 5.02 -10.76 -1.06
C GLY A 45 6.51 -10.93 -1.30
N PHE A 46 6.85 -11.10 -2.58
CA PHE A 46 8.20 -11.35 -3.05
C PHE A 46 8.52 -10.45 -4.23
N GLU A 47 9.61 -9.69 -4.14
CA GLU A 47 10.08 -8.78 -5.18
C GLU A 47 11.31 -9.37 -5.87
N PHE A 48 11.17 -9.81 -7.11
CA PHE A 48 12.28 -10.17 -7.98
C PHE A 48 12.85 -8.91 -8.62
N PHE A 49 14.10 -8.60 -8.31
CA PHE A 49 14.74 -7.35 -8.67
C PHE A 49 15.86 -7.52 -9.70
N THR A 50 15.95 -6.60 -10.66
CA THR A 50 17.06 -6.49 -11.60
C THR A 50 17.52 -5.05 -11.71
N TRP A 51 18.82 -4.79 -11.57
CA TRP A 51 19.40 -3.48 -11.88
C TRP A 51 19.30 -3.19 -13.37
N ILE A 52 18.82 -1.98 -13.70
CA ILE A 52 18.88 -1.48 -15.07
C ILE A 52 20.18 -0.72 -15.21
N ASN A 53 21.14 -1.30 -15.94
CA ASN A 53 22.45 -0.67 -16.21
C ASN A 53 22.29 0.43 -17.26
N GLU A 54 21.88 1.62 -16.85
CA GLU A 54 21.99 2.82 -17.67
C GLU A 54 23.36 3.47 -17.42
N THR A 55 24.16 3.53 -18.48
CA THR A 55 25.39 4.29 -18.48
C THR A 55 25.03 5.77 -18.60
N GLY A 56 24.91 6.49 -17.49
CA GLY A 56 24.65 7.93 -17.60
C GLY A 56 24.28 8.63 -16.31
N PHE A 57 24.07 9.92 -16.43
CA PHE A 57 23.60 10.80 -15.38
C PHE A 57 22.09 10.62 -15.23
N GLY A 58 21.64 10.28 -14.04
CA GLY A 58 20.21 10.11 -13.74
C GLY A 58 20.01 9.30 -12.45
N PRO A 59 18.75 9.14 -12.00
CA PRO A 59 18.45 8.31 -10.84
C PRO A 59 18.86 6.86 -11.09
N LYS A 60 19.34 6.17 -10.05
CA LYS A 60 19.62 4.74 -10.09
C LYS A 60 18.33 4.01 -10.44
N SER A 61 18.42 3.04 -11.35
CA SER A 61 17.26 2.40 -11.94
C SER A 61 17.26 0.90 -11.71
N GLY A 62 16.09 0.38 -11.35
CA GLY A 62 15.84 -1.04 -11.21
C GLY A 62 14.49 -1.43 -11.78
N ARG A 63 14.30 -2.72 -12.02
CA ARG A 63 13.03 -3.34 -12.37
C ARG A 63 12.66 -4.34 -11.30
N ILE A 64 11.38 -4.39 -10.95
CA ILE A 64 10.80 -5.40 -10.08
C ILE A 64 9.68 -6.18 -10.78
N ARG A 65 9.52 -7.42 -10.34
CA ARG A 65 8.33 -8.23 -10.57
C ARG A 65 7.84 -8.72 -9.23
N LEU A 66 6.61 -8.35 -8.93
CA LEU A 66 5.96 -8.66 -7.67
C LEU A 66 5.17 -9.97 -7.79
N HIS A 67 5.40 -10.86 -6.84
CA HIS A 67 4.55 -12.02 -6.60
C HIS A 67 3.93 -11.90 -5.20
N ASN A 68 2.62 -12.15 -5.11
CA ASN A 68 1.95 -12.36 -3.83
C ASN A 68 2.45 -13.65 -3.16
N ALA A 69 2.20 -13.81 -1.86
CA ALA A 69 2.65 -14.99 -1.11
C ALA A 69 2.14 -16.33 -1.67
N ASP A 70 1.04 -16.33 -2.42
CA ASP A 70 0.47 -17.49 -3.11
C ASP A 70 1.09 -17.76 -4.50
N GLY A 71 2.17 -17.06 -4.85
CA GLY A 71 2.87 -17.19 -6.14
C GLY A 71 2.21 -16.45 -7.30
N SER A 72 1.03 -15.87 -7.13
CA SER A 72 0.37 -15.09 -8.16
C SER A 72 1.11 -13.76 -8.44
N ILE A 73 1.07 -13.32 -9.70
CA ILE A 73 1.71 -12.04 -10.10
C ILE A 73 0.78 -10.88 -9.74
N ALA A 74 1.36 -9.83 -9.17
CA ALA A 74 0.68 -8.55 -8.96
C ALA A 74 1.37 -7.44 -9.77
N GLU A 75 0.59 -6.49 -10.28
CA GLU A 75 1.08 -5.42 -11.16
C GLU A 75 1.94 -4.41 -10.39
N ILE A 76 1.55 -4.09 -9.16
CA ILE A 76 2.24 -3.13 -8.29
C ILE A 76 1.82 -3.32 -6.82
N SER A 77 2.77 -3.08 -5.93
CA SER A 77 2.53 -2.79 -4.52
C SER A 77 3.21 -1.46 -4.16
N GLY A 78 2.45 -0.48 -3.67
CA GLY A 78 3.04 0.77 -3.19
C GLY A 78 3.98 0.55 -1.98
N ASN A 79 3.66 -0.42 -1.12
CA ASN A 79 4.51 -0.83 0.00
C ASN A 79 5.75 -1.57 -0.49
N GLY A 80 5.58 -2.55 -1.40
CA GLY A 80 6.70 -3.29 -2.01
C GLY A 80 7.66 -2.37 -2.75
N THR A 81 7.15 -1.45 -3.57
CA THR A 81 7.97 -0.45 -4.27
C THR A 81 8.80 0.39 -3.30
N ARG A 82 8.23 0.83 -2.13
CA ARG A 82 9.00 1.54 -1.10
C ARG A 82 10.03 0.66 -0.42
N CYS A 83 9.73 -0.63 -0.17
CA CYS A 83 10.70 -1.58 0.37
C CYS A 83 11.90 -1.76 -0.57
N VAL A 84 11.64 -1.88 -1.88
CA VAL A 84 12.70 -1.94 -2.89
C VAL A 84 13.47 -0.63 -2.96
N ALA A 85 12.80 0.53 -2.92
CA ALA A 85 13.49 1.83 -2.88
C ALA A 85 14.42 1.96 -1.66
N ALA A 86 13.98 1.51 -0.47
CA ALA A 86 14.81 1.48 0.73
C ALA A 86 16.03 0.56 0.57
N TRP A 87 15.82 -0.61 -0.01
CA TRP A 87 16.90 -1.54 -0.30
C TRP A 87 17.89 -0.99 -1.34
N MET A 88 17.40 -0.39 -2.44
CA MET A 88 18.27 0.27 -3.43
C MET A 88 19.05 1.42 -2.81
N ALA A 89 18.43 2.22 -1.94
CA ALA A 89 19.06 3.32 -1.25
C ALA A 89 20.22 2.84 -0.36
N GLU A 90 20.02 1.74 0.36
CA GLU A 90 21.06 1.12 1.19
C GLU A 90 22.22 0.59 0.35
N GLU A 91 21.93 -0.14 -0.76
CA GLU A 91 22.97 -0.70 -1.64
C GLU A 91 23.80 0.38 -2.34
N GLU A 92 23.20 1.51 -2.69
CA GLU A 92 23.85 2.60 -3.43
C GLU A 92 24.37 3.73 -2.52
N GLY A 93 24.09 3.68 -1.21
CA GLY A 93 24.46 4.74 -0.27
C GLY A 93 23.73 6.05 -0.54
N ALA A 94 22.48 5.97 -0.99
CA ALA A 94 21.67 7.14 -1.34
C ALA A 94 21.40 8.02 -0.11
N GLN A 95 21.28 9.32 -0.35
CA GLN A 95 21.08 10.34 0.68
C GLN A 95 19.70 10.99 0.54
N PRO A 96 19.21 11.67 1.59
CA PRO A 96 18.01 12.48 1.47
C PRO A 96 18.07 13.47 0.30
N GLY A 97 17.06 13.43 -0.56
CA GLY A 97 16.97 14.19 -1.81
C GLY A 97 17.28 13.36 -3.07
N ASP A 98 17.91 12.20 -2.92
CA ASP A 98 18.19 11.33 -4.07
C ASP A 98 16.91 10.66 -4.58
N GLU A 99 16.85 10.46 -5.90
CA GLU A 99 15.77 9.80 -6.60
C GLU A 99 16.19 8.43 -7.10
N LEU A 100 15.28 7.48 -6.99
CA LEU A 100 15.41 6.11 -7.48
C LEU A 100 14.28 5.83 -8.46
N SER A 101 14.60 5.21 -9.60
CA SER A 101 13.63 4.85 -10.63
C SER A 101 13.36 3.36 -10.58
N ILE A 102 12.09 2.97 -10.36
CA ILE A 102 11.68 1.57 -10.25
C ILE A 102 10.63 1.27 -11.32
N THR A 103 10.98 0.39 -12.25
CA THR A 103 10.04 -0.12 -13.25
C THR A 103 9.25 -1.27 -12.67
N THR A 104 7.93 -1.14 -12.66
CA THR A 104 6.95 -2.16 -12.25
C THR A 104 6.12 -2.58 -13.46
N ASP A 105 5.28 -3.61 -13.35
CA ASP A 105 4.35 -4.00 -14.41
C ASP A 105 3.24 -2.93 -14.63
N ALA A 106 3.00 -2.06 -13.65
CA ALA A 106 2.12 -0.88 -13.76
C ALA A 106 2.84 0.41 -14.19
N GLY A 107 4.08 0.32 -14.70
CA GLY A 107 4.86 1.46 -15.18
C GLY A 107 6.00 1.88 -14.25
N VAL A 108 6.66 2.98 -14.60
CA VAL A 108 7.82 3.51 -13.86
C VAL A 108 7.33 4.31 -12.66
N ARG A 109 7.97 4.09 -11.51
CA ARG A 109 7.75 4.86 -10.27
C ARG A 109 9.05 5.54 -9.86
N ILE A 110 8.98 6.84 -9.61
CA ILE A 110 10.08 7.60 -9.03
C ILE A 110 9.88 7.66 -7.52
N SER A 111 10.89 7.22 -6.80
CA SER A 111 10.93 7.25 -5.33
C SER A 111 12.03 8.19 -4.87
N THR A 112 11.67 9.20 -4.06
CA THR A 112 12.62 10.17 -3.48
C THR A 112 12.84 9.84 -2.02
N ILE A 113 14.09 9.71 -1.61
CA ILE A 113 14.47 9.55 -0.20
C ILE A 113 14.27 10.89 0.51
N ARG A 114 13.43 10.92 1.56
CA ARG A 114 13.16 12.13 2.34
C ARG A 114 13.97 12.20 3.62
N GLU A 115 14.09 11.08 4.30
CA GLU A 115 14.80 10.97 5.57
C GLU A 115 15.30 9.54 5.75
N ILE A 116 16.43 9.41 6.43
CA ILE A 116 16.98 8.11 6.84
C ILE A 116 17.09 8.13 8.36
N ARG A 117 16.43 7.19 9.01
CA ARG A 117 16.45 7.02 10.47
C ARG A 117 17.14 5.70 10.77
N ASP A 118 18.27 5.78 11.43
CA ASP A 118 18.95 4.60 11.96
C ASP A 118 18.73 4.59 13.48
N THR A 119 18.07 3.57 13.97
CA THR A 119 17.81 3.41 15.39
C THR A 119 18.27 2.04 15.84
N GLU A 120 19.00 1.97 16.94
CA GLU A 120 19.50 0.71 17.52
C GLU A 120 18.38 -0.34 17.77
N SER A 121 17.14 0.10 17.91
CA SER A 121 15.99 -0.75 18.25
C SER A 121 15.16 -1.24 17.06
N SER A 122 15.17 -0.54 15.92
CA SER A 122 14.30 -0.84 14.77
C SER A 122 15.02 -1.00 13.43
N GLY A 123 16.36 -0.93 13.44
CA GLY A 123 17.15 -0.93 12.20
C GLY A 123 16.99 0.35 11.39
N VAL A 124 17.37 0.28 10.12
CA VAL A 124 17.35 1.44 9.22
C VAL A 124 15.96 1.59 8.61
N THR A 125 15.36 2.76 8.81
CA THR A 125 14.06 3.13 8.24
C THR A 125 14.24 4.33 7.32
N TYR A 126 13.72 4.21 6.11
CA TYR A 126 13.70 5.24 5.07
C TYR A 126 12.31 5.85 4.99
N MET A 127 12.19 7.17 5.08
CA MET A 127 10.98 7.89 4.70
C MET A 127 11.07 8.19 3.21
N ILE A 128 10.13 7.68 2.44
CA ILE A 128 10.19 7.69 0.97
C ILE A 128 8.90 8.27 0.40
N THR A 129 9.04 9.23 -0.52
CA THR A 129 7.94 9.71 -1.36
C THR A 129 8.00 9.01 -2.71
N THR A 130 6.93 8.32 -3.06
CA THR A 130 6.79 7.62 -4.36
C THR A 130 5.75 8.31 -5.22
N ASP A 131 6.08 8.54 -6.48
CA ASP A 131 5.14 8.95 -7.53
C ASP A 131 4.21 7.75 -7.84
N MET A 132 2.93 7.91 -7.53
CA MET A 132 1.90 6.89 -7.71
C MET A 132 1.13 7.04 -9.02
N ASP A 133 1.60 7.96 -9.91
CA ASP A 133 0.97 8.29 -11.18
C ASP A 133 -0.37 9.06 -11.04
N VAL A 134 -1.13 9.14 -12.11
CA VAL A 134 -2.40 9.89 -12.18
C VAL A 134 -3.56 8.95 -11.91
N PRO A 135 -4.31 9.13 -10.80
CA PRO A 135 -5.47 8.30 -10.51
C PRO A 135 -6.65 8.61 -11.45
N GLU A 136 -7.40 7.56 -11.82
CA GLU A 136 -8.67 7.68 -12.52
C GLU A 136 -9.82 7.36 -11.57
N LEU A 137 -10.88 8.20 -11.56
CA LEU A 137 -11.99 8.09 -10.61
C LEU A 137 -13.33 7.98 -11.32
N GLU A 138 -14.20 7.09 -10.81
CA GLU A 138 -15.58 6.91 -11.28
C GLU A 138 -16.51 6.64 -10.10
N LYS A 139 -17.65 7.34 -10.03
CA LYS A 139 -18.70 7.00 -9.04
C LYS A 139 -19.43 5.74 -9.45
N ARG A 140 -19.56 4.81 -8.53
CA ARG A 140 -20.29 3.54 -8.75
C ARG A 140 -21.17 3.20 -7.56
N THR A 141 -22.26 2.46 -7.84
CA THR A 141 -23.11 1.84 -6.82
C THR A 141 -23.09 0.34 -7.06
N VAL A 142 -22.76 -0.43 -6.04
CA VAL A 142 -22.75 -1.89 -6.05
C VAL A 142 -23.97 -2.40 -5.29
N GLU A 143 -24.71 -3.36 -5.84
CA GLU A 143 -25.85 -3.98 -5.19
C GLU A 143 -25.45 -5.37 -4.66
N LEU A 144 -25.38 -5.49 -3.33
CA LEU A 144 -25.04 -6.74 -2.67
C LEU A 144 -26.12 -7.80 -2.83
N ASN A 145 -25.81 -9.07 -2.56
CA ASN A 145 -26.72 -10.21 -2.71
C ASN A 145 -28.02 -10.09 -1.86
N ASP A 146 -27.99 -9.32 -0.78
CA ASP A 146 -29.13 -9.03 0.09
C ASP A 146 -29.98 -7.84 -0.40
N GLY A 147 -29.60 -7.21 -1.53
CA GLY A 147 -30.23 -6.02 -2.10
C GLY A 147 -29.74 -4.70 -1.51
N THR A 148 -28.80 -4.73 -0.58
CA THR A 148 -28.16 -3.50 -0.04
C THR A 148 -27.37 -2.81 -1.13
N LYS A 149 -27.58 -1.51 -1.30
CA LYS A 149 -26.82 -0.69 -2.26
C LYS A 149 -25.72 0.06 -1.55
N ILE A 150 -24.51 -0.12 -2.05
CA ILE A 150 -23.29 0.54 -1.54
C ILE A 150 -22.80 1.53 -2.59
N ASP A 151 -22.87 2.81 -2.24
CA ASP A 151 -22.25 3.88 -3.04
C ASP A 151 -20.77 4.00 -2.71
N GLY A 152 -19.95 4.10 -3.73
CA GLY A 152 -18.50 4.24 -3.58
C GLY A 152 -17.87 4.90 -4.79
N ILE A 153 -16.54 5.05 -4.70
CA ILE A 153 -15.72 5.59 -5.79
C ILE A 153 -14.81 4.46 -6.28
N PHE A 154 -14.95 4.08 -7.53
CA PHE A 154 -13.95 3.25 -8.19
C PHE A 154 -12.74 4.12 -8.51
N VAL A 155 -11.56 3.64 -8.14
CA VAL A 155 -10.28 4.33 -8.39
C VAL A 155 -9.31 3.35 -9.02
N SER A 156 -8.73 3.74 -10.15
CA SER A 156 -7.61 3.02 -10.76
C SER A 156 -6.29 3.69 -10.37
N MET A 157 -5.41 2.93 -9.74
CA MET A 157 -4.03 3.31 -9.39
C MET A 157 -3.00 2.49 -10.19
N GLY A 158 -3.41 1.90 -11.34
CA GLY A 158 -2.72 0.83 -12.05
C GLY A 158 -3.26 -0.55 -11.65
N ASN A 159 -3.99 -0.61 -10.54
CA ASN A 159 -4.81 -1.72 -10.08
C ASN A 159 -6.17 -1.16 -9.57
N PRO A 160 -7.24 -1.99 -9.53
CA PRO A 160 -8.59 -1.53 -9.20
C PRO A 160 -8.80 -1.41 -7.68
N HIS A 161 -9.48 -0.31 -7.29
CA HIS A 161 -9.89 -0.02 -5.92
C HIS A 161 -11.34 0.44 -5.88
N PHE A 162 -12.09 0.04 -4.85
CA PHE A 162 -13.43 0.54 -4.57
C PHE A 162 -13.48 1.15 -3.18
N VAL A 163 -13.58 2.48 -3.13
CA VAL A 163 -13.50 3.29 -1.91
C VAL A 163 -14.90 3.61 -1.39
N ILE A 164 -15.18 3.22 -0.16
CA ILE A 164 -16.46 3.41 0.53
C ILE A 164 -16.24 4.35 1.72
N VAL A 165 -16.88 5.53 1.67
CA VAL A 165 -16.81 6.49 2.79
C VAL A 165 -17.95 6.21 3.75
N LEU A 166 -17.61 5.84 4.97
CA LEU A 166 -18.59 5.48 6.00
C LEU A 166 -19.18 6.76 6.62
N GLY A 167 -20.50 6.80 6.72
CA GLY A 167 -21.20 7.91 7.34
C GLY A 167 -20.95 8.01 8.85
N SER A 168 -21.16 9.19 9.43
CA SER A 168 -20.96 9.48 10.85
C SER A 168 -21.80 8.66 11.83
N GLN A 169 -22.74 7.84 11.34
CA GLN A 169 -23.56 6.94 12.15
C GLN A 169 -23.02 5.50 12.23
N GLN A 170 -22.04 5.15 11.42
CA GLN A 170 -21.44 3.82 11.39
C GLN A 170 -20.08 3.88 12.12
N GLY A 171 -20.11 3.89 13.44
CA GLY A 171 -18.91 3.93 14.28
C GLY A 171 -18.47 5.34 14.68
N SER A 172 -19.39 6.18 15.17
CA SER A 172 -18.99 7.43 15.81
C SER A 172 -18.34 7.10 17.15
N LEU A 173 -17.02 7.20 17.22
CA LEU A 173 -16.35 7.40 18.50
C LEU A 173 -16.84 8.70 19.10
N ASP A 174 -17.14 8.65 20.40
CA ASP A 174 -17.42 9.85 21.18
C ASP A 174 -16.25 10.83 20.98
N ARG A 175 -16.53 12.02 20.45
CA ARG A 175 -15.51 13.04 20.15
C ARG A 175 -14.74 13.50 21.40
N ASP A 176 -15.27 13.17 22.59
CA ASP A 176 -14.71 13.52 23.89
C ASP A 176 -13.79 12.43 24.47
N MET A 177 -13.54 11.32 23.77
CA MET A 177 -12.54 10.33 24.22
C MET A 177 -11.13 10.93 24.14
N PRO A 178 -10.34 10.88 25.22
CA PRO A 178 -8.99 11.44 25.28
C PRO A 178 -7.95 10.52 24.61
N LEU A 179 -8.27 10.03 23.41
CA LEU A 179 -7.38 9.22 22.59
C LEU A 179 -6.69 10.10 21.57
N ASP A 180 -5.43 9.83 21.27
CA ASP A 180 -4.77 10.45 20.12
C ASP A 180 -5.37 9.95 18.78
N ALA A 181 -4.97 10.55 17.66
CA ALA A 181 -5.52 10.20 16.36
C ALA A 181 -5.29 8.73 15.98
N SER A 182 -4.14 8.16 16.36
CA SER A 182 -3.80 6.76 16.09
C SER A 182 -4.66 5.83 16.93
N GLU A 183 -4.86 6.13 18.21
CA GLU A 183 -5.73 5.38 19.11
C GLU A 183 -7.19 5.45 18.67
N ARG A 184 -7.67 6.62 18.20
CA ARG A 184 -9.02 6.78 17.61
C ARG A 184 -9.17 5.96 16.33
N ALA A 185 -8.16 6.00 15.46
CA ALA A 185 -8.13 5.16 14.26
C ALA A 185 -8.21 3.68 14.63
N LEU A 186 -7.42 3.23 15.60
CA LEU A 186 -7.44 1.86 16.08
C LEU A 186 -8.81 1.46 16.68
N ALA A 187 -9.48 2.34 17.41
CA ALA A 187 -10.78 2.05 18.00
C ALA A 187 -11.94 1.99 16.98
N LEU A 188 -11.77 2.55 15.78
CA LEU A 188 -12.71 2.43 14.65
C LEU A 188 -12.52 1.16 13.81
N LEU A 189 -11.69 0.25 14.26
CA LEU A 189 -11.20 -0.84 13.44
C LEU A 189 -12.15 -2.02 13.29
N ASP A 190 -13.16 -2.14 14.16
CA ASP A 190 -14.15 -3.21 14.09
C ASP A 190 -15.53 -2.57 13.94
N PHE A 191 -16.08 -2.65 12.74
CA PHE A 191 -17.39 -2.08 12.42
C PHE A 191 -18.20 -3.05 11.56
N SER A 192 -19.50 -2.81 11.55
CA SER A 192 -20.45 -3.58 10.73
C SER A 192 -21.18 -2.65 9.77
N ILE A 193 -21.56 -3.19 8.61
CA ILE A 193 -22.42 -2.57 7.63
C ILE A 193 -23.73 -3.36 7.67
N GLY A 194 -24.76 -2.77 8.27
CA GLY A 194 -25.94 -3.52 8.70
C GLY A 194 -25.56 -4.56 9.75
N ASP A 195 -25.95 -5.82 9.54
CA ASP A 195 -25.66 -6.94 10.44
C ASP A 195 -24.39 -7.72 10.04
N ARG A 196 -23.63 -7.24 9.03
CA ARG A 196 -22.47 -7.92 8.46
C ARG A 196 -21.17 -7.21 8.86
N SER A 197 -20.12 -7.99 9.11
CA SER A 197 -18.78 -7.43 9.32
C SER A 197 -18.26 -6.76 8.05
N TRP A 198 -17.35 -5.80 8.22
CA TRP A 198 -16.71 -5.14 7.08
C TRP A 198 -15.92 -6.13 6.20
N GLN A 199 -15.40 -7.21 6.79
CA GLN A 199 -14.69 -8.27 6.06
C GLN A 199 -15.65 -9.01 5.11
N GLU A 200 -16.84 -9.40 5.58
CA GLU A 200 -17.84 -10.08 4.75
C GLU A 200 -18.34 -9.20 3.60
N VAL A 201 -18.52 -7.90 3.87
CA VAL A 201 -18.90 -6.94 2.83
C VAL A 201 -17.75 -6.68 1.85
N GLY A 202 -16.52 -6.55 2.37
CA GLY A 202 -15.31 -6.39 1.57
C GLY A 202 -15.07 -7.56 0.63
N GLU A 203 -15.22 -8.80 1.12
CA GLU A 203 -15.09 -10.01 0.32
C GLU A 203 -16.13 -10.04 -0.81
N GLU A 204 -17.42 -9.81 -0.48
CA GLU A 204 -18.47 -9.81 -1.48
C GLU A 204 -18.25 -8.77 -2.58
N ILE A 205 -17.83 -7.55 -2.21
CA ILE A 205 -17.53 -6.49 -3.20
C ILE A 205 -16.28 -6.83 -4.00
N CYS A 206 -15.22 -7.36 -3.36
CA CYS A 206 -14.00 -7.76 -4.03
C CYS A 206 -14.26 -8.73 -5.20
N PHE A 207 -15.17 -9.68 -5.01
CA PHE A 207 -15.55 -10.70 -6.00
C PHE A 207 -16.85 -10.37 -6.76
N HIS A 208 -17.36 -9.14 -6.64
CA HIS A 208 -18.63 -8.77 -7.26
C HIS A 208 -18.54 -8.77 -8.80
N PRO A 209 -19.61 -9.21 -9.52
CA PRO A 209 -19.63 -9.26 -11.00
C PRO A 209 -19.35 -7.92 -11.69
N ASP A 210 -19.61 -6.79 -11.02
CA ASP A 210 -19.31 -5.45 -11.54
C ASP A 210 -17.79 -5.16 -11.61
N PHE A 211 -16.98 -6.03 -10.99
CA PHE A 211 -15.51 -5.98 -11.02
C PHE A 211 -14.95 -7.29 -11.61
N PRO A 212 -14.95 -7.47 -12.94
CA PRO A 212 -14.57 -8.73 -13.58
C PRO A 212 -13.13 -9.16 -13.28
N ASP A 213 -12.24 -8.20 -13.02
CA ASP A 213 -10.85 -8.43 -12.62
C ASP A 213 -10.67 -8.39 -11.09
N GLN A 214 -11.79 -8.47 -10.33
CA GLN A 214 -11.86 -8.23 -8.89
C GLN A 214 -11.45 -6.79 -8.53
N THR A 215 -11.56 -6.41 -7.25
CA THR A 215 -11.14 -5.08 -6.78
C THR A 215 -10.66 -5.13 -5.34
N ASN A 216 -9.71 -4.28 -4.99
CA ASN A 216 -9.45 -3.95 -3.59
C ASN A 216 -10.60 -3.11 -3.06
N VAL A 217 -10.92 -3.23 -1.77
CA VAL A 217 -12.01 -2.50 -1.13
C VAL A 217 -11.47 -1.75 0.08
N GLU A 218 -11.66 -0.44 0.08
CA GLU A 218 -11.24 0.43 1.18
C GLU A 218 -12.46 1.05 1.86
N PHE A 219 -12.53 0.89 3.17
CA PHE A 219 -13.52 1.53 4.02
C PHE A 219 -12.88 2.69 4.74
N VAL A 220 -13.48 3.88 4.63
CA VAL A 220 -12.90 5.14 5.09
C VAL A 220 -13.73 5.77 6.21
N HIS A 221 -13.08 6.07 7.33
CA HIS A 221 -13.60 6.94 8.39
C HIS A 221 -12.87 8.27 8.38
N VAL A 222 -13.60 9.37 8.43
CA VAL A 222 -13.03 10.72 8.57
C VAL A 222 -12.82 11.00 10.05
N LEU A 223 -11.57 11.18 10.50
CA LEU A 223 -11.19 11.33 11.91
C LEU A 223 -11.35 12.75 12.48
N GLY A 224 -11.69 13.71 11.68
CA GLY A 224 -11.90 15.09 12.11
C GLY A 224 -11.38 16.08 11.09
N ALA A 225 -12.12 17.17 10.95
CA ALA A 225 -11.63 18.38 10.34
C ALA A 225 -11.12 19.25 11.49
N SER A 226 -9.81 19.33 11.73
CA SER A 226 -9.27 20.49 12.42
C SER A 226 -9.42 21.66 11.45
N SER A 227 -9.70 22.85 11.97
CA SER A 227 -9.90 24.06 11.16
C SER A 227 -8.65 24.49 10.39
N GLU A 228 -7.58 23.75 10.44
CA GLU A 228 -6.29 24.04 9.84
C GLU A 228 -5.74 22.80 9.12
N ALA A 229 -6.22 22.59 7.91
CA ALA A 229 -5.47 22.11 6.76
C ALA A 229 -5.15 20.61 6.57
N VAL A 230 -5.02 19.74 7.57
CA VAL A 230 -4.78 18.31 7.31
C VAL A 230 -5.99 17.50 7.72
N HIS A 231 -6.58 16.78 6.76
CA HIS A 231 -7.60 15.79 7.09
C HIS A 231 -6.91 14.47 7.43
N GLN A 232 -7.26 13.92 8.58
CA GLN A 232 -6.86 12.59 8.99
C GLN A 232 -7.99 11.60 8.66
N LEU A 233 -7.60 10.49 8.08
CA LEU A 233 -8.50 9.40 7.71
C LEU A 233 -8.05 8.11 8.38
N ALA A 234 -9.00 7.30 8.83
CA ALA A 234 -8.73 5.91 9.20
C ALA A 234 -9.30 4.98 8.14
N ILE A 235 -8.56 3.92 7.80
CA ILE A 235 -8.98 2.99 6.74
C ILE A 235 -8.92 1.54 7.18
N ARG A 236 -9.80 0.75 6.58
CA ARG A 236 -9.76 -0.71 6.52
C ARG A 236 -9.66 -1.14 5.08
N ILE A 237 -8.90 -2.18 4.84
CA ILE A 237 -8.57 -2.64 3.50
C ILE A 237 -8.83 -4.13 3.39
N PHE A 238 -9.58 -4.51 2.35
CA PHE A 238 -9.72 -5.89 1.90
C PHE A 238 -9.05 -6.00 0.52
N GLU A 239 -7.89 -6.63 0.46
CA GLU A 239 -7.12 -6.73 -0.78
C GLU A 239 -7.48 -7.96 -1.60
N ARG A 240 -7.53 -7.77 -2.91
CA ARG A 240 -7.67 -8.83 -3.92
C ARG A 240 -6.55 -9.86 -3.76
N GLY A 241 -6.91 -11.13 -3.63
CA GLY A 241 -5.96 -12.24 -3.48
C GLY A 241 -5.35 -12.43 -2.08
N VAL A 242 -5.59 -11.49 -1.15
CA VAL A 242 -5.01 -11.52 0.21
C VAL A 242 -6.09 -11.53 1.28
N GLY A 243 -7.17 -10.74 1.10
CA GLY A 243 -8.19 -10.51 2.13
C GLY A 243 -7.88 -9.28 3.00
N PRO A 244 -8.30 -9.29 4.29
CA PRO A 244 -8.01 -8.19 5.21
C PRO A 244 -6.51 -7.96 5.40
N THR A 245 -6.02 -6.73 5.15
CA THR A 245 -4.63 -6.35 5.31
C THR A 245 -4.47 -5.18 6.27
N THR A 246 -3.25 -5.02 6.79
CA THR A 246 -2.95 -3.96 7.75
C THR A 246 -2.53 -2.65 7.10
N SER A 247 -2.10 -2.68 5.83
CA SER A 247 -1.66 -1.50 5.08
C SER A 247 -1.61 -1.79 3.58
N SER A 248 -1.96 -0.80 2.77
CA SER A 248 -1.79 -0.81 1.32
C SER A 248 -1.36 0.58 0.84
N GLY A 249 -0.30 0.65 0.04
CA GLY A 249 0.15 1.92 -0.53
C GLY A 249 -0.78 2.41 -1.63
N THR A 250 -1.23 1.52 -2.53
CA THR A 250 -2.20 1.84 -3.58
C THR A 250 -3.58 2.12 -3.00
N GLY A 251 -4.02 1.36 -1.97
CA GLY A 251 -5.27 1.61 -1.27
C GLY A 251 -5.29 2.97 -0.55
N THR A 252 -4.20 3.33 0.15
CA THR A 252 -4.02 4.67 0.74
C THR A 252 -4.11 5.78 -0.32
N SER A 253 -3.50 5.56 -1.48
CA SER A 253 -3.53 6.51 -2.60
C SER A 253 -4.94 6.62 -3.20
N ALA A 254 -5.63 5.49 -3.40
CA ALA A 254 -7.00 5.45 -3.92
C ALA A 254 -8.00 6.17 -2.99
N VAL A 255 -7.90 5.93 -1.68
CA VAL A 255 -8.70 6.64 -0.68
C VAL A 255 -8.47 8.14 -0.76
N SER A 256 -7.20 8.57 -0.80
CA SER A 256 -6.88 10.00 -0.88
C SER A 256 -7.38 10.65 -2.16
N ALA A 257 -7.24 9.95 -3.30
CA ALA A 257 -7.77 10.41 -4.57
C ALA A 257 -9.30 10.58 -4.52
N ALA A 258 -10.04 9.60 -3.97
CA ALA A 258 -11.48 9.70 -3.79
C ALA A 258 -11.88 10.88 -2.89
N MET A 259 -11.19 11.03 -1.75
CA MET A 259 -11.51 12.09 -0.77
C MET A 259 -11.22 13.49 -1.33
N ILE A 260 -10.09 13.68 -1.99
CA ILE A 260 -9.72 14.96 -2.59
C ILE A 260 -10.57 15.26 -3.83
N GLY A 261 -10.64 14.30 -4.77
CA GLY A 261 -11.25 14.54 -6.09
C GLY A 261 -12.77 14.57 -6.08
N VAL A 262 -13.43 13.86 -5.14
CA VAL A 262 -14.89 13.72 -5.12
C VAL A 262 -15.52 14.39 -3.90
N TYR A 263 -14.91 14.26 -2.73
CA TYR A 263 -15.48 14.78 -1.48
C TYR A 263 -14.90 16.15 -1.08
N GLY A 264 -13.94 16.70 -1.84
CA GLY A 264 -13.41 18.04 -1.63
C GLY A 264 -12.53 18.16 -0.37
N ALA A 265 -11.87 17.08 0.02
CA ALA A 265 -10.85 17.11 1.07
C ALA A 265 -9.66 17.97 0.64
N GLN A 266 -8.77 18.28 1.57
CA GLN A 266 -7.56 19.04 1.28
C GLN A 266 -6.56 18.22 0.47
N ASN A 267 -5.67 18.92 -0.25
CA ASN A 267 -4.68 18.29 -1.15
C ASN A 267 -3.59 17.51 -0.43
N GLU A 268 -3.59 17.53 0.89
CA GLU A 268 -2.69 16.77 1.76
C GLU A 268 -3.49 16.03 2.83
N LEU A 269 -3.30 14.72 2.91
CA LEU A 269 -4.03 13.82 3.80
C LEU A 269 -3.07 12.90 4.55
N GLU A 270 -3.29 12.73 5.84
CA GLU A 270 -2.72 11.65 6.62
C GLU A 270 -3.74 10.50 6.69
N VAL A 271 -3.34 9.34 6.20
CA VAL A 271 -4.18 8.13 6.16
C VAL A 271 -3.59 7.09 7.10
N ILE A 272 -4.38 6.70 8.09
CA ILE A 272 -3.99 5.79 9.16
C ILE A 272 -4.66 4.43 8.91
N ALA A 273 -3.84 3.44 8.67
CA ALA A 273 -4.22 2.03 8.62
C ALA A 273 -3.68 1.30 9.87
N PRO A 274 -4.09 0.06 10.16
CA PRO A 274 -3.57 -0.69 11.32
C PRO A 274 -2.07 -0.84 11.36
N GLY A 275 -1.43 -0.92 10.18
CA GLY A 275 0.02 -1.07 10.07
C GLY A 275 0.81 0.22 10.19
N GLY A 276 0.14 1.39 10.19
CA GLY A 276 0.79 2.69 10.33
C GLY A 276 0.18 3.79 9.48
N ALA A 277 0.70 5.01 9.66
CA ALA A 277 0.28 6.20 8.94
C ALA A 277 1.12 6.43 7.67
N GLN A 278 0.46 6.95 6.64
CA GLN A 278 1.07 7.40 5.39
C GLN A 278 0.50 8.75 5.00
N ASN A 279 1.30 9.59 4.36
CA ASN A 279 0.89 10.91 3.90
C ASN A 279 0.73 10.91 2.37
N VAL A 280 -0.33 11.51 1.89
CA VAL A 280 -0.60 11.67 0.47
C VAL A 280 -0.74 13.14 0.12
N GLN A 281 -0.10 13.53 -0.99
CA GLN A 281 -0.26 14.83 -1.62
C GLN A 281 -0.78 14.67 -3.05
N TRP A 282 -1.87 15.38 -3.37
CA TRP A 282 -2.44 15.39 -4.71
C TRP A 282 -3.13 16.72 -5.03
N GLN A 283 -2.84 17.29 -6.21
CA GLN A 283 -3.40 18.57 -6.61
C GLN A 283 -4.77 18.46 -7.31
N GLY A 284 -5.21 17.22 -7.59
CA GLY A 284 -6.50 16.96 -8.19
C GLY A 284 -6.43 16.25 -9.56
N PRO A 285 -7.58 16.03 -10.20
CA PRO A 285 -7.68 15.26 -11.44
C PRO A 285 -6.74 15.73 -12.54
N GLY A 286 -6.02 14.78 -13.13
CA GLY A 286 -5.02 15.05 -14.19
C GLY A 286 -3.60 15.25 -13.67
N GLU A 287 -3.42 15.43 -12.36
CA GLU A 287 -2.10 15.59 -11.75
C GLU A 287 -1.63 14.28 -11.11
N LYS A 288 -0.32 14.15 -10.95
CA LYS A 288 0.28 13.01 -10.26
C LYS A 288 0.02 13.05 -8.76
N LEU A 289 -0.21 11.88 -8.20
CA LEU A 289 -0.36 11.67 -6.77
C LEU A 289 0.96 11.19 -6.16
N TYR A 290 1.31 11.72 -5.00
CA TYR A 290 2.53 11.37 -4.27
C TYR A 290 2.20 10.77 -2.91
N LEU A 291 2.74 9.58 -2.66
CA LEU A 291 2.61 8.86 -1.39
C LEU A 291 3.92 8.89 -0.63
N THR A 292 3.89 9.39 0.60
CA THR A 292 5.03 9.39 1.52
C THR A 292 4.77 8.43 2.68
N GLY A 293 5.70 7.51 2.91
CA GLY A 293 5.60 6.57 4.01
C GLY A 293 6.93 5.92 4.37
N PRO A 294 7.00 5.22 5.51
CA PRO A 294 8.20 4.52 5.94
C PRO A 294 8.40 3.22 5.16
N ALA A 295 9.67 2.82 5.03
CA ALA A 295 10.08 1.46 4.70
C ALA A 295 11.32 1.10 5.52
N SER A 296 11.30 -0.06 6.17
CA SER A 296 12.38 -0.51 7.06
C SER A 296 12.98 -1.81 6.56
N LEU A 297 14.31 -1.87 6.55
CA LEU A 297 15.05 -3.10 6.29
C LEU A 297 15.14 -3.92 7.59
N ILE A 298 14.64 -5.16 7.56
CA ILE A 298 14.52 -6.00 8.76
C ILE A 298 15.73 -6.92 8.92
N ALA A 299 16.09 -7.64 7.85
CA ALA A 299 17.11 -8.66 7.88
C ALA A 299 17.69 -8.95 6.50
N ARG A 300 18.92 -9.44 6.48
CA ARG A 300 19.56 -10.07 5.32
C ARG A 300 19.93 -11.49 5.66
N GLY A 301 19.84 -12.38 4.68
CA GLY A 301 20.17 -13.78 4.88
C GLY A 301 20.30 -14.55 3.58
N GLU A 302 20.42 -15.88 3.74
CA GLU A 302 20.46 -16.84 2.63
C GLU A 302 19.45 -17.96 2.89
N ALA A 303 18.57 -18.23 1.91
CA ALA A 303 17.63 -19.34 1.94
C ALA A 303 18.22 -20.59 1.25
N TRP A 304 17.83 -21.80 1.72
CA TRP A 304 18.26 -23.10 1.17
C TRP A 304 17.31 -23.58 0.08
#